data_d072af5f861c486620c30968a71070b5
#
_entry.id   d072af5f861c486620c30968a71070b5
#
_cell.length_a   1.000
_cell.length_b   1.000
_cell.length_c   1.000
_cell.angle_alpha   90.00
_cell.angle_beta   90.00
_cell.angle_gamma   90.00
#
_symmetry.space_group_name_H-M   'P 1'
#
loop_
_entity.id
_entity.type
_entity.pdbx_description
1 polymer ?
#
loop_
_entity_poly.entity_id
_entity_poly.type
_entity_poly.pdbx_seq_one_letter_code
_entity_poly.pdbx_strand_id
1 'polypeptide(L)'
;FWDTIIRESVPDCYADLGYKTVSTNPCGEIPLCPYDSCRLLAINLYSYVVNPFKPDAYFDFDLFKKHVALAQRIMDDIIDLELEKIERIMKKIDEDPENEEVKRAERVLWEKIYKKSGQGRRTGVGITAEGDMLAALGLRYGTEEATEFSEKVHKTVALGAYRSSVEMAKERGAFEIYNNEREQNNPFIKRLAEADPELYAEMKKYGRRNIACLTIAPT
;
A
#
# COMPACT_ATOMS: atom_id res chain seq x y z
N PHE A 1 -19.45 2.02 -8.62
CA PHE A 1 -18.26 2.48 -7.87
C PHE A 1 -17.92 1.51 -6.74
N TRP A 2 -18.82 1.27 -5.75
CA TRP A 2 -18.57 0.39 -4.60
C TRP A 2 -18.22 -1.06 -5.00
N ASP A 3 -18.98 -1.67 -5.87
CA ASP A 3 -18.76 -3.04 -6.34
C ASP A 3 -17.41 -3.19 -7.07
N THR A 4 -16.99 -2.15 -7.78
CA THR A 4 -15.69 -2.13 -8.46
C THR A 4 -14.55 -2.08 -7.43
N ILE A 5 -14.66 -1.23 -6.40
CA ILE A 5 -13.68 -1.15 -5.32
C ILE A 5 -13.48 -2.51 -4.64
N ILE A 6 -14.58 -3.18 -4.26
CA ILE A 6 -14.52 -4.49 -3.59
C ILE A 6 -13.90 -5.55 -4.51
N ARG A 7 -14.32 -5.58 -5.77
CA ARG A 7 -13.81 -6.57 -6.74
C ARG A 7 -12.30 -6.45 -6.97
N GLU A 8 -11.74 -5.24 -6.98
CA GLU A 8 -10.34 -4.97 -7.19
C GLU A 8 -9.51 -5.07 -5.88
N SER A 9 -10.16 -5.01 -4.73
CA SER A 9 -9.50 -5.03 -3.42
C SER A 9 -8.93 -6.40 -3.09
N VAL A 10 -7.62 -6.51 -3.02
CA VAL A 10 -6.94 -7.75 -2.61
C VAL A 10 -7.31 -8.18 -1.18
N PRO A 11 -7.44 -7.27 -0.20
CA PRO A 11 -7.90 -7.64 1.15
C PRO A 11 -9.25 -8.35 1.18
N ASP A 12 -10.19 -8.06 0.28
CA ASP A 12 -11.49 -8.74 0.23
C ASP A 12 -11.40 -10.23 -0.16
N CYS A 13 -10.26 -10.68 -0.69
CA CYS A 13 -9.97 -12.12 -0.85
C CYS A 13 -9.93 -12.87 0.50
N TYR A 14 -9.82 -12.12 1.60
CA TYR A 14 -9.78 -12.60 2.99
C TYR A 14 -11.01 -12.15 3.81
N ALA A 15 -12.14 -11.92 3.14
CA ALA A 15 -13.36 -11.37 3.79
C ALA A 15 -13.87 -12.26 4.93
N ASP A 16 -13.81 -13.59 4.79
CA ASP A 16 -14.17 -14.58 5.81
C ASP A 16 -13.21 -14.59 7.01
N LEU A 17 -11.99 -14.06 6.84
CA LEU A 17 -10.99 -13.86 7.89
C LEU A 17 -11.06 -12.46 8.52
N GLY A 18 -12.16 -11.73 8.27
CA GLY A 18 -12.43 -10.42 8.85
C GLY A 18 -11.84 -9.23 8.07
N TYR A 19 -11.45 -9.42 6.80
CA TYR A 19 -10.96 -8.35 5.93
C TYR A 19 -12.01 -7.84 4.93
N LYS A 20 -13.28 -8.16 5.16
CA LYS A 20 -14.39 -7.63 4.34
C LYS A 20 -14.42 -6.10 4.42
N THR A 21 -14.39 -5.45 3.27
CA THR A 21 -14.56 -4.00 3.17
C THR A 21 -15.96 -3.59 3.65
N VAL A 22 -16.01 -2.62 4.58
CA VAL A 22 -17.25 -2.05 5.12
C VAL A 22 -17.34 -0.55 4.90
N SER A 23 -16.24 0.12 4.65
CA SER A 23 -16.17 1.56 4.36
C SER A 23 -14.92 1.87 3.55
N THR A 24 -14.72 3.15 3.24
CA THR A 24 -13.42 3.66 2.76
C THR A 24 -12.86 4.63 3.79
N ASN A 25 -11.60 5.04 3.62
CA ASN A 25 -11.05 6.23 4.26
C ASN A 25 -11.78 7.49 3.75
N PRO A 26 -11.61 8.69 4.36
CA PRO A 26 -12.34 9.90 3.98
C PRO A 26 -12.21 10.29 2.50
N CYS A 27 -11.04 10.06 1.90
CA CYS A 27 -10.77 10.39 0.50
C CYS A 27 -11.28 9.33 -0.50
N GLY A 28 -11.70 8.16 -0.03
CA GLY A 28 -12.32 7.11 -0.85
C GLY A 28 -11.38 6.19 -1.61
N GLU A 29 -10.06 6.38 -1.49
CA GLU A 29 -9.06 5.60 -2.25
C GLU A 29 -8.68 4.27 -1.59
N ILE A 30 -8.99 4.07 -0.32
CA ILE A 30 -8.66 2.84 0.41
C ILE A 30 -9.91 2.14 0.91
N PRO A 31 -10.24 0.95 0.39
CA PRO A 31 -11.27 0.09 0.99
C PRO A 31 -10.77 -0.46 2.32
N LEU A 32 -11.54 -0.26 3.39
CA LEU A 32 -11.17 -0.64 4.75
C LEU A 32 -12.12 -1.66 5.35
N CYS A 33 -11.57 -2.66 6.01
CA CYS A 33 -12.28 -3.54 6.94
C CYS A 33 -12.31 -2.91 8.35
N PRO A 34 -13.14 -3.45 9.28
CA PRO A 34 -13.14 -2.97 10.65
C PRO A 34 -11.76 -3.05 11.31
N TYR A 35 -11.40 -2.01 12.05
CA TYR A 35 -10.13 -1.89 12.79
C TYR A 35 -8.87 -1.83 11.91
N ASP A 36 -9.02 -1.63 10.60
CA ASP A 36 -7.90 -1.44 9.67
C ASP A 36 -7.41 0.01 9.69
N SER A 37 -6.22 0.24 9.19
CA SER A 37 -5.55 1.54 9.21
C SER A 37 -5.11 1.97 7.82
N CYS A 38 -5.16 3.27 7.59
CA CYS A 38 -4.71 3.93 6.37
C CYS A 38 -3.35 4.58 6.63
N ARG A 39 -2.27 3.98 6.15
CA ARG A 39 -0.91 4.51 6.24
C ARG A 39 -0.47 4.96 4.86
N LEU A 40 -0.12 6.24 4.73
CA LEU A 40 0.15 6.87 3.45
C LEU A 40 1.60 7.37 3.36
N LEU A 41 2.20 7.13 2.18
CA LEU A 41 3.44 7.77 1.77
C LEU A 41 3.29 8.19 0.30
N ALA A 42 3.48 9.46 0.00
CA ALA A 42 3.43 9.98 -1.36
C ALA A 42 4.83 10.34 -1.86
N ILE A 43 5.22 9.78 -3.00
CA ILE A 43 6.49 10.09 -3.68
C ILE A 43 6.24 11.26 -4.63
N ASN A 44 7.02 12.32 -4.50
CA ASN A 44 6.92 13.48 -5.37
C ASN A 44 7.57 13.19 -6.73
N LEU A 45 6.73 13.04 -7.78
CA LEU A 45 7.19 12.68 -9.12
C LEU A 45 8.06 13.75 -9.79
N TYR A 46 7.78 15.02 -9.52
CA TYR A 46 8.60 16.13 -10.07
C TYR A 46 10.08 15.99 -9.72
N SER A 47 10.39 15.42 -8.55
CA SER A 47 11.78 15.25 -8.08
C SER A 47 12.63 14.30 -8.94
N TYR A 48 12.01 13.56 -9.86
CA TYR A 48 12.70 12.63 -10.77
C TYR A 48 12.84 13.18 -12.20
N VAL A 49 12.37 14.40 -12.44
CA VAL A 49 12.56 15.05 -13.74
C VAL A 49 13.93 15.69 -13.79
N VAL A 50 14.75 15.22 -14.70
CA VAL A 50 16.08 15.80 -15.00
C VAL A 50 15.91 16.84 -16.09
N ASN A 51 16.60 17.97 -15.98
CA ASN A 51 16.51 19.12 -16.89
C ASN A 51 15.06 19.63 -17.10
N PRO A 52 14.28 19.91 -16.03
CA PRO A 52 12.88 20.29 -16.15
C PRO A 52 12.69 21.51 -17.07
N PHE A 53 11.62 21.49 -17.88
CA PHE A 53 11.25 22.56 -18.83
C PHE A 53 12.28 22.80 -19.95
N LYS A 54 13.15 21.86 -20.24
CA LYS A 54 14.11 21.93 -21.34
C LYS A 54 13.81 20.87 -22.41
N PRO A 55 14.32 21.06 -23.66
CA PRO A 55 14.11 20.07 -24.71
C PRO A 55 14.68 18.67 -24.44
N ASP A 56 15.66 18.56 -23.55
CA ASP A 56 16.32 17.34 -23.12
C ASP A 56 15.82 16.85 -21.75
N ALA A 57 14.64 17.30 -21.31
CA ALA A 57 14.01 16.83 -20.08
C ALA A 57 13.67 15.34 -20.18
N TYR A 58 13.98 14.59 -19.11
CA TYR A 58 13.60 13.19 -19.01
C TYR A 58 13.30 12.79 -17.56
N PHE A 59 12.62 11.67 -17.38
CA PHE A 59 12.30 11.12 -16.08
C PHE A 59 13.29 10.00 -15.72
N ASP A 60 13.94 10.11 -14.55
CA ASP A 60 14.89 9.12 -14.05
C ASP A 60 14.16 7.92 -13.43
N PHE A 61 13.76 6.97 -14.28
CA PHE A 61 13.09 5.75 -13.86
C PHE A 61 13.94 4.85 -12.96
N ASP A 62 15.27 4.86 -13.09
CA ASP A 62 16.14 4.00 -12.30
C ASP A 62 16.24 4.47 -10.85
N LEU A 63 16.39 5.78 -10.65
CA LEU A 63 16.32 6.38 -9.32
C LEU A 63 14.91 6.21 -8.73
N PHE A 64 13.88 6.42 -9.53
CA PHE A 64 12.49 6.28 -9.10
C PHE A 64 12.17 4.85 -8.60
N LYS A 65 12.55 3.81 -9.35
CA LYS A 65 12.39 2.40 -8.93
C LYS A 65 13.06 2.10 -7.59
N LYS A 66 14.27 2.60 -7.39
CA LYS A 66 15.00 2.44 -6.12
C LYS A 66 14.23 3.09 -4.97
N HIS A 67 13.72 4.29 -5.16
CA HIS A 67 12.98 5.00 -4.12
C HIS A 67 11.60 4.39 -3.86
N VAL A 68 10.89 3.86 -4.86
CA VAL A 68 9.66 3.09 -4.66
C VAL A 68 9.90 1.87 -3.77
N ALA A 69 10.97 1.12 -4.01
CA ALA A 69 11.32 -0.05 -3.20
C ALA A 69 11.64 0.34 -1.75
N LEU A 70 12.38 1.44 -1.54
CA LEU A 70 12.68 1.98 -0.22
C LEU A 70 11.43 2.51 0.49
N ALA A 71 10.55 3.22 -0.24
CA ALA A 71 9.29 3.73 0.29
C ALA A 71 8.41 2.58 0.83
N GLN A 72 8.30 1.48 0.09
CA GLN A 72 7.54 0.32 0.54
C GLN A 72 8.16 -0.31 1.82
N ARG A 73 9.48 -0.35 1.92
CA ARG A 73 10.19 -0.84 3.11
C ARG A 73 9.98 0.06 4.32
N ILE A 74 10.10 1.37 4.14
CA ILE A 74 9.82 2.36 5.20
C ILE A 74 8.37 2.21 5.70
N MET A 75 7.42 2.00 4.79
CA MET A 75 6.02 1.82 5.18
C MET A 75 5.79 0.54 5.99
N ASP A 76 6.51 -0.54 5.72
CA ASP A 76 6.45 -1.75 6.55
C ASP A 76 7.07 -1.52 7.95
N ASP A 77 8.17 -0.79 8.03
CA ASP A 77 8.81 -0.42 9.30
C ASP A 77 7.91 0.51 10.15
N ILE A 78 7.12 1.40 9.52
CA ILE A 78 6.10 2.22 10.21
C ILE A 78 5.04 1.35 10.89
N ILE A 79 4.68 0.19 10.31
CA ILE A 79 3.75 -0.73 10.95
C ILE A 79 4.34 -1.31 12.24
N ASP A 80 5.62 -1.66 12.25
CA ASP A 80 6.27 -2.16 13.46
C ASP A 80 6.31 -1.09 14.55
N LEU A 81 6.61 0.16 14.21
CA LEU A 81 6.53 1.30 15.15
C LEU A 81 5.11 1.54 15.68
N GLU A 82 4.09 1.36 14.82
CA GLU A 82 2.68 1.44 15.26
C GLU A 82 2.34 0.33 16.24
N LEU A 83 2.74 -0.91 15.98
CA LEU A 83 2.52 -2.05 16.87
C LEU A 83 3.17 -1.82 18.25
N GLU A 84 4.43 -1.37 18.29
CA GLU A 84 5.10 -0.98 19.54
C GLU A 84 4.33 0.13 20.28
N LYS A 85 3.78 1.10 19.54
CA LYS A 85 3.00 2.18 20.16
C LYS A 85 1.69 1.66 20.75
N ILE A 86 1.01 0.74 20.08
CA ILE A 86 -0.22 0.13 20.56
C ILE A 86 0.04 -0.69 21.83
N GLU A 87 1.16 -1.44 21.89
CA GLU A 87 1.57 -2.15 23.10
C GLU A 87 1.75 -1.20 24.30
N ARG A 88 2.37 -0.04 24.09
CA ARG A 88 2.52 0.99 25.12
C ARG A 88 1.16 1.57 25.54
N ILE A 89 0.22 1.74 24.61
CA ILE A 89 -1.15 2.18 24.92
C ILE A 89 -1.87 1.14 25.77
N MET A 90 -1.80 -0.14 25.41
CA MET A 90 -2.41 -1.22 26.18
C MET A 90 -1.85 -1.30 27.62
N LYS A 91 -0.52 -1.15 27.77
CA LYS A 91 0.10 -1.08 29.08
C LYS A 91 -0.39 0.12 29.89
N LYS A 92 -0.54 1.30 29.24
CA LYS A 92 -1.07 2.48 29.90
C LYS A 92 -2.51 2.27 30.39
N ILE A 93 -3.37 1.62 29.60
CA ILE A 93 -4.74 1.28 29.98
C ILE A 93 -4.76 0.44 31.27
N ASP A 94 -3.85 -0.55 31.38
CA ASP A 94 -3.77 -1.38 32.59
C ASP A 94 -3.39 -0.58 33.85
N GLU A 95 -2.54 0.43 33.72
CA GLU A 95 -2.04 1.30 34.79
C GLU A 95 -2.98 2.50 35.09
N ASP A 96 -3.99 2.75 34.25
CA ASP A 96 -4.89 3.90 34.38
C ASP A 96 -5.85 3.72 35.59
N PRO A 97 -6.12 4.78 36.39
CA PRO A 97 -7.02 4.71 37.54
C PRO A 97 -8.51 4.66 37.18
N GLU A 98 -8.89 4.58 35.90
CA GLU A 98 -10.27 4.47 35.47
C GLU A 98 -10.95 3.16 35.91
N ASN A 99 -12.30 3.11 35.81
CA ASN A 99 -13.02 1.92 36.20
C ASN A 99 -12.77 0.76 35.22
N GLU A 100 -12.90 -0.47 35.70
CA GLU A 100 -12.57 -1.69 34.96
C GLU A 100 -13.43 -1.92 33.71
N GLU A 101 -14.63 -1.36 33.65
CA GLU A 101 -15.50 -1.47 32.46
C GLU A 101 -14.95 -0.63 31.28
N VAL A 102 -14.51 0.60 31.58
CA VAL A 102 -13.87 1.48 30.59
C VAL A 102 -12.56 0.85 30.12
N LYS A 103 -11.69 0.46 31.03
CA LYS A 103 -10.40 -0.20 30.71
C LYS A 103 -10.59 -1.43 29.81
N ARG A 104 -11.59 -2.26 30.11
CA ARG A 104 -11.89 -3.44 29.28
C ARG A 104 -12.35 -3.06 27.89
N ALA A 105 -13.20 -2.04 27.76
CA ALA A 105 -13.68 -1.58 26.44
C ALA A 105 -12.53 -1.04 25.58
N GLU A 106 -11.66 -0.22 26.16
CA GLU A 106 -10.47 0.32 25.50
C GLU A 106 -9.50 -0.78 25.10
N ARG A 107 -9.17 -1.70 25.99
CA ARG A 107 -8.28 -2.84 25.71
C ARG A 107 -8.80 -3.68 24.54
N VAL A 108 -10.06 -4.06 24.55
CA VAL A 108 -10.67 -4.84 23.46
C VAL A 108 -10.57 -4.12 22.11
N LEU A 109 -10.72 -2.78 22.10
CA LEU A 109 -10.54 -1.97 20.91
C LEU A 109 -9.10 -2.04 20.38
N TRP A 110 -8.12 -1.76 21.24
CA TRP A 110 -6.71 -1.73 20.84
C TRP A 110 -6.16 -3.11 20.48
N GLU A 111 -6.59 -4.17 21.14
CA GLU A 111 -6.25 -5.55 20.74
C GLU A 111 -6.74 -5.89 19.34
N LYS A 112 -7.94 -5.46 18.96
CA LYS A 112 -8.47 -5.65 17.59
C LYS A 112 -7.67 -4.87 16.55
N ILE A 113 -7.29 -3.62 16.87
CA ILE A 113 -6.45 -2.79 15.98
C ILE A 113 -5.06 -3.44 15.84
N TYR A 114 -4.43 -3.82 16.94
CA TYR A 114 -3.13 -4.50 16.97
C TYR A 114 -3.13 -5.75 16.08
N LYS A 115 -4.11 -6.62 16.32
CA LYS A 115 -4.26 -7.85 15.53
C LYS A 115 -4.43 -7.56 14.04
N LYS A 116 -5.28 -6.62 13.69
CA LYS A 116 -5.56 -6.27 12.30
C LYS A 116 -4.34 -5.69 11.61
N SER A 117 -3.63 -4.77 12.25
CA SER A 117 -2.39 -4.16 11.77
C SER A 117 -1.29 -5.20 11.56
N GLY A 118 -1.07 -6.09 12.53
CA GLY A 118 -0.02 -7.12 12.48
C GLY A 118 -0.28 -8.21 11.43
N GLN A 119 -1.52 -8.70 11.35
CA GLN A 119 -1.87 -9.79 10.43
C GLN A 119 -1.86 -9.41 8.95
N GLY A 120 -2.34 -8.21 8.61
CA GLY A 120 -2.45 -7.76 7.22
C GLY A 120 -1.28 -6.90 6.75
N ARG A 121 -0.70 -6.12 7.66
CA ARG A 121 0.42 -5.20 7.35
C ARG A 121 0.13 -4.32 6.12
N ARG A 122 -1.04 -3.67 6.10
CA ARG A 122 -1.46 -2.79 5.00
C ARG A 122 -0.56 -1.56 4.95
N THR A 123 -0.04 -1.26 3.74
CA THR A 123 0.68 -0.03 3.41
C THR A 123 -0.03 0.70 2.27
N GLY A 124 0.32 1.95 2.05
CA GLY A 124 -0.20 2.79 0.97
C GLY A 124 0.90 3.67 0.38
N VAL A 125 1.74 3.08 -0.47
CA VAL A 125 2.69 3.85 -1.28
C VAL A 125 1.97 4.44 -2.47
N GLY A 126 2.06 5.75 -2.65
CA GLY A 126 1.45 6.49 -3.72
C GLY A 126 2.35 7.57 -4.27
N ILE A 127 1.77 8.47 -5.03
CA ILE A 127 2.47 9.55 -5.72
C ILE A 127 1.80 10.89 -5.47
N THR A 128 2.55 11.97 -5.72
CA THR A 128 2.06 13.35 -5.82
C THR A 128 2.81 14.07 -6.94
N ALA A 129 2.35 15.27 -7.31
CA ALA A 129 2.95 16.13 -8.32
C ALA A 129 3.02 15.52 -9.74
N GLU A 130 2.02 14.73 -10.14
CA GLU A 130 1.95 14.15 -11.48
C GLU A 130 1.79 15.26 -12.55
N GLY A 131 0.90 16.23 -12.32
CA GLY A 131 0.74 17.37 -13.22
C GLY A 131 2.02 18.19 -13.39
N ASP A 132 2.75 18.43 -12.28
CA ASP A 132 4.02 19.15 -12.33
C ASP A 132 5.10 18.37 -13.08
N MET A 133 5.16 17.07 -12.91
CA MET A 133 6.04 16.17 -13.66
C MET A 133 5.76 16.24 -15.16
N LEU A 134 4.50 16.11 -15.57
CA LEU A 134 4.10 16.17 -16.98
C LEU A 134 4.45 17.54 -17.58
N ALA A 135 4.15 18.63 -16.88
CA ALA A 135 4.49 19.99 -17.32
C ALA A 135 6.00 20.15 -17.49
N ALA A 136 6.80 19.67 -16.54
CA ALA A 136 8.26 19.74 -16.58
C ALA A 136 8.89 18.93 -17.71
N LEU A 137 8.23 17.84 -18.14
CA LEU A 137 8.61 17.02 -19.30
C LEU A 137 8.10 17.59 -20.62
N GLY A 138 7.29 18.65 -20.61
CA GLY A 138 6.65 19.20 -21.82
C GLY A 138 5.45 18.40 -22.31
N LEU A 139 4.92 17.47 -21.50
CA LEU A 139 3.77 16.64 -21.82
C LEU A 139 2.47 17.37 -21.43
N ARG A 140 1.58 17.58 -22.40
CA ARG A 140 0.29 18.23 -22.14
C ARG A 140 -0.66 17.27 -21.41
N TYR A 141 -1.11 17.67 -20.23
CA TYR A 141 -2.09 16.93 -19.45
C TYR A 141 -3.36 16.58 -20.26
N GLY A 142 -3.80 15.32 -20.20
CA GLY A 142 -4.99 14.83 -20.88
C GLY A 142 -4.77 14.45 -22.36
N THR A 143 -3.55 14.46 -22.87
CA THR A 143 -3.21 13.87 -24.18
C THR A 143 -2.91 12.38 -24.06
N GLU A 144 -2.99 11.66 -25.18
CA GLU A 144 -2.65 10.23 -25.23
C GLU A 144 -1.21 9.98 -24.76
N GLU A 145 -0.25 10.77 -25.27
CA GLU A 145 1.16 10.69 -24.88
C GLU A 145 1.37 10.86 -23.37
N ALA A 146 0.70 11.85 -22.75
CA ALA A 146 0.76 12.05 -21.30
C ALA A 146 0.13 10.88 -20.52
N THR A 147 -0.95 10.30 -21.06
CA THR A 147 -1.63 9.14 -20.44
C THR A 147 -0.75 7.88 -20.50
N GLU A 148 -0.12 7.60 -21.62
CA GLU A 148 0.83 6.49 -21.77
C GLU A 148 2.04 6.65 -20.84
N PHE A 149 2.54 7.89 -20.72
CA PHE A 149 3.63 8.17 -19.79
C PHE A 149 3.21 7.96 -18.34
N SER A 150 2.04 8.43 -17.94
CA SER A 150 1.45 8.22 -16.62
C SER A 150 1.24 6.74 -16.33
N GLU A 151 0.74 5.95 -17.28
CA GLU A 151 0.62 4.51 -17.15
C GLU A 151 1.97 3.86 -16.83
N LYS A 152 3.03 4.24 -17.53
CA LYS A 152 4.39 3.74 -17.28
C LYS A 152 4.88 4.08 -15.86
N VAL A 153 4.59 5.28 -15.37
CA VAL A 153 4.95 5.71 -14.01
C VAL A 153 4.19 4.87 -12.98
N HIS A 154 2.87 4.76 -13.11
CA HIS A 154 2.03 3.98 -12.18
C HIS A 154 2.38 2.49 -12.19
N LYS A 155 2.64 1.91 -13.36
CA LYS A 155 3.14 0.53 -13.48
C LYS A 155 4.47 0.35 -12.74
N THR A 156 5.37 1.32 -12.84
CA THR A 156 6.65 1.28 -12.13
C THR A 156 6.46 1.29 -10.60
N VAL A 157 5.54 2.11 -10.09
CA VAL A 157 5.19 2.13 -8.65
C VAL A 157 4.61 0.78 -8.23
N ALA A 158 3.64 0.26 -8.97
CA ALA A 158 2.97 -0.98 -8.64
C ALA A 158 3.95 -2.16 -8.59
N LEU A 159 4.72 -2.38 -9.66
CA LEU A 159 5.69 -3.48 -9.72
C LEU A 159 6.81 -3.30 -8.69
N GLY A 160 7.32 -2.09 -8.49
CA GLY A 160 8.38 -1.80 -7.53
C GLY A 160 7.97 -2.04 -6.09
N ALA A 161 6.77 -1.60 -5.69
CA ALA A 161 6.25 -1.81 -4.33
C ALA A 161 5.96 -3.30 -4.06
N TYR A 162 5.31 -4.00 -5.00
CA TYR A 162 5.04 -5.43 -4.83
C TYR A 162 6.31 -6.27 -4.83
N ARG A 163 7.31 -5.96 -5.67
CA ARG A 163 8.62 -6.62 -5.65
C ARG A 163 9.32 -6.41 -4.30
N SER A 164 9.34 -5.20 -3.79
CA SER A 164 9.89 -4.90 -2.46
C SER A 164 9.16 -5.66 -1.34
N SER A 165 7.84 -5.79 -1.43
CA SER A 165 7.05 -6.56 -0.46
C SER A 165 7.35 -8.07 -0.53
N VAL A 166 7.64 -8.62 -1.71
CA VAL A 166 8.10 -10.02 -1.88
C VAL A 166 9.51 -10.20 -1.30
N GLU A 167 10.43 -9.28 -1.58
CA GLU A 167 11.78 -9.33 -0.97
C GLU A 167 11.72 -9.27 0.56
N MET A 168 10.89 -8.39 1.12
CA MET A 168 10.69 -8.35 2.58
C MET A 168 10.05 -9.65 3.11
N ALA A 169 9.19 -10.32 2.34
CA ALA A 169 8.67 -11.62 2.74
C ALA A 169 9.75 -12.71 2.80
N LYS A 170 10.74 -12.67 1.90
CA LYS A 170 11.90 -13.57 1.96
C LYS A 170 12.76 -13.32 3.22
N GLU A 171 12.85 -12.06 3.66
CA GLU A 171 13.67 -11.65 4.80
C GLU A 171 12.95 -11.85 6.16
N ARG A 172 11.65 -11.51 6.22
CA ARG A 172 10.89 -11.32 7.47
C ARG A 172 9.62 -12.17 7.54
N GLY A 173 9.34 -12.99 6.53
CA GLY A 173 8.10 -13.75 6.38
C GLY A 173 6.97 -12.95 5.71
N ALA A 174 6.06 -13.68 5.06
CA ALA A 174 4.85 -13.11 4.47
C ALA A 174 3.90 -12.59 5.57
N PHE A 175 2.92 -11.76 5.17
CA PHE A 175 1.85 -11.43 6.10
C PHE A 175 1.09 -12.69 6.55
N GLU A 176 0.65 -12.71 7.81
CA GLU A 176 0.25 -13.93 8.53
C GLU A 176 -0.79 -14.79 7.81
N ILE A 177 -1.76 -14.16 7.17
CA ILE A 177 -2.88 -14.87 6.54
C ILE A 177 -2.71 -15.04 5.03
N TYR A 178 -1.49 -14.81 4.49
CA TYR A 178 -1.25 -14.92 3.04
C TYR A 178 -1.66 -16.29 2.49
N ASN A 179 -2.41 -16.27 1.42
CA ASN A 179 -2.80 -17.47 0.67
C ASN A 179 -3.00 -17.14 -0.80
N ASN A 180 -2.10 -17.65 -1.66
CA ASN A 180 -2.13 -17.38 -3.08
C ASN A 180 -3.40 -17.88 -3.78
N GLU A 181 -3.99 -18.99 -3.34
CA GLU A 181 -5.20 -19.55 -3.96
C GLU A 181 -6.40 -18.61 -3.81
N ARG A 182 -6.48 -17.89 -2.69
CA ARG A 182 -7.52 -16.89 -2.45
C ARG A 182 -7.43 -15.70 -3.41
N GLU A 183 -6.21 -15.34 -3.79
CA GLU A 183 -5.92 -14.14 -4.59
C GLU A 183 -5.91 -14.38 -6.11
N GLN A 184 -5.78 -15.64 -6.55
CA GLN A 184 -5.59 -15.99 -7.97
C GLN A 184 -6.65 -15.44 -8.93
N ASN A 185 -7.86 -15.18 -8.43
CA ASN A 185 -8.97 -14.64 -9.23
C ASN A 185 -9.15 -13.12 -9.10
N ASN A 186 -8.37 -12.45 -8.23
CA ASN A 186 -8.45 -11.03 -8.08
C ASN A 186 -7.96 -10.31 -9.35
N PRO A 187 -8.71 -9.35 -9.92
CA PRO A 187 -8.35 -8.70 -11.18
C PRO A 187 -7.03 -7.93 -11.10
N PHE A 188 -6.73 -7.30 -9.97
CA PHE A 188 -5.46 -6.59 -9.79
C PHE A 188 -4.27 -7.56 -9.80
N ILE A 189 -4.38 -8.70 -9.10
CA ILE A 189 -3.32 -9.72 -9.08
C ILE A 189 -3.11 -10.35 -10.47
N LYS A 190 -4.18 -10.53 -11.26
CA LYS A 190 -4.07 -10.99 -12.65
C LYS A 190 -3.28 -9.99 -13.51
N ARG A 191 -3.61 -8.69 -13.43
CA ARG A 191 -2.86 -7.65 -14.16
C ARG A 191 -1.39 -7.58 -13.72
N LEU A 192 -1.11 -7.75 -12.43
CA LEU A 192 0.26 -7.80 -11.93
C LEU A 192 1.02 -9.01 -12.48
N ALA A 193 0.37 -10.18 -12.53
CA ALA A 193 0.94 -11.40 -13.09
C ALA A 193 1.22 -11.31 -14.60
N GLU A 194 0.36 -10.63 -15.35
CA GLU A 194 0.55 -10.34 -16.78
C GLU A 194 1.68 -9.34 -17.01
N ALA A 195 1.80 -8.33 -16.15
CA ALA A 195 2.80 -7.29 -16.27
C ALA A 195 4.21 -7.75 -15.87
N ASP A 196 4.32 -8.69 -14.92
CA ASP A 196 5.60 -9.25 -14.43
C ASP A 196 5.39 -10.71 -13.95
N PRO A 197 5.47 -11.70 -14.86
CA PRO A 197 5.29 -13.11 -14.53
C PRO A 197 6.33 -13.66 -13.55
N GLU A 198 7.55 -13.11 -13.56
CA GLU A 198 8.62 -13.50 -12.63
C GLU A 198 8.29 -13.06 -11.20
N LEU A 199 7.90 -11.81 -11.02
CA LEU A 199 7.43 -11.31 -9.73
C LEU A 199 6.26 -12.14 -9.19
N TYR A 200 5.31 -12.50 -10.06
CA TYR A 200 4.18 -13.35 -9.66
C TYR A 200 4.61 -14.77 -9.24
N ALA A 201 5.58 -15.36 -9.95
CA ALA A 201 6.14 -16.66 -9.57
C ALA A 201 6.84 -16.62 -8.21
N GLU A 202 7.61 -15.57 -7.94
CA GLU A 202 8.24 -15.35 -6.64
C GLU A 202 7.19 -15.10 -5.54
N MET A 203 6.17 -14.30 -5.81
CA MET A 203 5.07 -14.04 -4.88
C MET A 203 4.33 -15.34 -4.50
N LYS A 204 4.09 -16.25 -5.45
CA LYS A 204 3.52 -17.57 -5.15
C LYS A 204 4.42 -18.42 -4.25
N LYS A 205 5.72 -18.32 -4.44
CA LYS A 205 6.70 -19.16 -3.71
C LYS A 205 6.97 -18.66 -2.30
N TYR A 206 7.12 -17.35 -2.13
CA TYR A 206 7.58 -16.73 -0.88
C TYR A 206 6.49 -15.93 -0.16
N GLY A 207 5.37 -15.68 -0.81
CA GLY A 207 4.39 -14.71 -0.36
C GLY A 207 4.84 -13.27 -0.58
N ARG A 208 4.15 -12.34 0.05
CA ARG A 208 4.55 -10.94 0.20
C ARG A 208 4.31 -10.45 1.63
N ARG A 209 5.03 -9.42 2.04
CA ARG A 209 5.00 -8.91 3.41
C ARG A 209 3.71 -8.16 3.76
N ASN A 210 3.02 -7.58 2.77
CA ASN A 210 1.92 -6.64 2.95
C ASN A 210 0.68 -7.09 2.17
N ILE A 211 -0.50 -7.07 2.77
CA ILE A 211 -1.78 -7.47 2.14
C ILE A 211 -2.18 -6.50 1.01
N ALA A 212 -1.85 -5.21 1.16
CA ALA A 212 -1.97 -4.18 0.15
C ALA A 212 -0.77 -3.23 0.25
N CYS A 213 -0.27 -2.73 -0.89
CA CYS A 213 0.94 -1.92 -0.96
C CYS A 213 0.68 -0.49 -1.43
N LEU A 214 -0.38 -0.25 -2.18
CA LEU A 214 -0.57 0.95 -2.98
C LEU A 214 -1.79 1.76 -2.58
N THR A 215 -1.69 3.06 -2.80
CA THR A 215 -2.82 3.99 -2.78
C THR A 215 -2.49 5.24 -3.59
N ILE A 216 -3.51 5.91 -4.11
CA ILE A 216 -3.38 7.27 -4.68
C ILE A 216 -4.32 8.16 -3.89
N ALA A 217 -3.78 8.79 -2.87
CA ALA A 217 -4.53 9.74 -2.07
C ALA A 217 -4.75 11.04 -2.87
N PRO A 218 -5.95 11.61 -2.87
CA PRO A 218 -6.15 12.95 -3.39
C PRO A 218 -5.36 13.96 -2.54
N THR A 219 -4.77 14.91 -3.19
CA THR A 219 -4.03 16.02 -2.56
C THR A 219 -4.91 17.23 -2.38
#